data_905e4d576ae5d431016e4cbc34b32d39
#
_entry.id   905e4d576ae5d431016e4cbc34b32d39
#
_cell.length_a   1.000
_cell.length_b   1.000
_cell.length_c   1.000
_cell.angle_alpha   90.00
_cell.angle_beta   90.00
_cell.angle_gamma   90.00
#
_symmetry.space_group_name_H-M   'P 1'
#
loop_
_entity.id
_entity.type
_entity.pdbx_description
1 polymer ?
#
loop_
_entity_poly.entity_id
_entity_poly.type
_entity_poly.pdbx_seq_one_letter_code
_entity_poly.pdbx_strand_id
1 'polypeptide(L)'
;MKQKVEIHTEYIKLDSLLKLANAVETGGDAKIMIQDGEVRVNGEVCTMRGKKLHPGDKAELEGLEILVVKEGSAAGETFHVKLHRK
;
A
#
# COMPACT_ATOMS: atom_id res chain seq x y z
N MET A 1 5.58 12.14 3.33
CA MET A 1 4.75 11.56 4.37
C MET A 1 4.86 10.03 4.31
N LYS A 2 4.89 9.38 5.45
CA LYS A 2 5.06 7.93 5.50
C LYS A 2 3.94 7.29 6.27
N GLN A 3 3.53 6.10 5.84
CA GLN A 3 2.44 5.38 6.45
C GLN A 3 2.74 3.89 6.40
N LYS A 4 2.32 3.16 7.43
CA LYS A 4 2.46 1.71 7.45
C LYS A 4 1.08 1.10 7.38
N VAL A 5 0.95 0.06 6.55
CA VAL A 5 -0.30 -0.67 6.44
C VAL A 5 -0.01 -2.10 6.87
N GLU A 6 -0.71 -2.53 7.90
CA GLU A 6 -0.52 -3.85 8.47
C GLU A 6 -1.44 -4.84 7.78
N ILE A 7 -0.88 -5.96 7.31
CA ILE A 7 -1.69 -7.00 6.67
C ILE A 7 -1.48 -8.31 7.42
N HIS A 8 -2.47 -9.18 7.35
CA HIS A 8 -2.36 -10.51 7.94
C HIS A 8 -2.39 -11.60 6.89
N THR A 9 -2.30 -11.21 5.62
CA THR A 9 -2.20 -12.13 4.51
C THR A 9 -0.77 -12.15 4.03
N GLU A 10 -0.47 -13.02 3.07
CA GLU A 10 0.90 -13.09 2.56
C GLU A 10 1.27 -11.89 1.71
N TYR A 11 0.29 -11.28 1.08
CA TYR A 11 0.54 -10.12 0.23
C TYR A 11 -0.74 -9.30 0.12
N ILE A 12 -0.58 -8.12 -0.44
CA ILE A 12 -1.71 -7.27 -0.74
C ILE A 12 -1.50 -6.73 -2.15
N LYS A 13 -2.58 -6.62 -2.92
CA LYS A 13 -2.47 -6.08 -4.26
C LYS A 13 -2.31 -4.56 -4.19
N LEU A 14 -1.61 -4.00 -5.17
CA LEU A 14 -1.29 -2.58 -5.16
C LEU A 14 -2.54 -1.70 -5.07
N ASP A 15 -3.57 -1.99 -5.87
CA ASP A 15 -4.78 -1.18 -5.83
C ASP A 15 -5.46 -1.26 -4.46
N SER A 16 -5.45 -2.43 -3.84
CA SER A 16 -6.02 -2.57 -2.51
C SER A 16 -5.22 -1.80 -1.48
N LEU A 17 -3.90 -1.81 -1.61
CA LEU A 17 -3.04 -1.09 -0.70
C LEU A 17 -3.34 0.41 -0.74
N LEU A 18 -3.51 0.96 -1.93
CA LEU A 18 -3.79 2.38 -2.06
C LEU A 18 -5.13 2.75 -1.41
N LYS A 19 -6.11 1.88 -1.53
CA LYS A 19 -7.41 2.13 -0.91
C LYS A 19 -7.31 2.07 0.61
N LEU A 20 -6.62 1.07 1.12
CA LEU A 20 -6.49 0.90 2.57
C LEU A 20 -5.71 2.04 3.20
N ALA A 21 -4.77 2.59 2.47
CA ALA A 21 -3.98 3.70 2.97
C ALA A 21 -4.68 5.04 2.79
N ASN A 22 -5.90 5.02 2.26
CA ASN A 22 -6.65 6.24 1.95
C ASN A 22 -5.95 7.14 0.97
N ALA A 23 -5.11 6.56 0.14
CA ALA A 23 -4.44 7.34 -0.90
C ALA A 23 -5.37 7.60 -2.07
N VAL A 24 -6.40 6.77 -2.20
CA VAL A 24 -7.43 6.94 -3.21
C VAL A 24 -8.76 6.58 -2.57
N GLU A 25 -9.85 7.01 -3.17
CA GLU A 25 -11.17 6.75 -2.61
C GLU A 25 -11.81 5.48 -3.14
N THR A 26 -11.52 5.14 -4.38
CA THR A 26 -12.15 3.97 -4.99
C THR A 26 -11.13 3.14 -5.74
N GLY A 27 -11.52 1.93 -6.10
CA GLY A 27 -10.67 1.08 -6.90
C GLY A 27 -10.46 1.65 -8.30
N GLY A 28 -11.43 2.38 -8.82
CA GLY A 28 -11.29 3.02 -10.10
C GLY A 28 -10.24 4.12 -10.09
N ASP A 29 -10.19 4.88 -8.99
CA ASP A 29 -9.18 5.91 -8.85
C ASP A 29 -7.80 5.28 -8.77
N ALA A 30 -7.68 4.19 -8.02
CA ALA A 30 -6.41 3.49 -7.92
C ALA A 30 -5.94 3.00 -9.28
N LYS A 31 -6.86 2.44 -10.06
CA LYS A 31 -6.53 1.93 -11.37
C LYS A 31 -5.96 3.04 -12.26
N ILE A 32 -6.62 4.19 -12.25
CA ILE A 32 -6.20 5.31 -13.09
C ILE A 32 -4.80 5.78 -12.70
N MET A 33 -4.56 5.99 -11.41
CA MET A 33 -3.26 6.45 -10.96
C MET A 33 -2.16 5.46 -11.29
N ILE A 34 -2.44 4.19 -11.11
CA ILE A 34 -1.44 3.17 -11.38
C ILE A 34 -1.13 3.12 -12.87
N GLN A 35 -2.15 3.13 -13.71
CA GLN A 35 -1.95 3.04 -15.15
C GLN A 35 -1.29 4.29 -15.71
N ASP A 36 -1.47 5.42 -15.06
CA ASP A 36 -0.83 6.66 -15.51
C ASP A 36 0.63 6.76 -15.08
N GLY A 37 1.14 5.76 -14.36
CA GLY A 37 2.53 5.77 -13.96
C GLY A 37 2.82 6.66 -12.76
N GLU A 38 1.80 6.99 -11.98
CA GLU A 38 1.99 7.87 -10.83
C GLU A 38 2.40 7.12 -9.56
N VAL A 39 2.41 5.80 -9.61
CA VAL A 39 2.71 4.99 -8.45
C VAL A 39 4.01 4.24 -8.66
N ARG A 40 4.86 4.23 -7.63
CA ARG A 40 6.10 3.48 -7.66
C ARG A 40 6.06 2.40 -6.60
N VAL A 41 6.64 1.26 -6.92
CA VAL A 41 6.79 0.17 -5.97
C VAL A 41 8.28 -0.08 -5.81
N ASN A 42 8.76 0.08 -4.60
CA ASN A 42 10.18 -0.07 -4.29
C ASN A 42 11.07 0.80 -5.19
N GLY A 43 10.57 1.99 -5.50
CA GLY A 43 11.34 2.96 -6.25
C GLY A 43 11.16 2.90 -7.77
N GLU A 44 10.37 1.96 -8.26
CA GLU A 44 10.16 1.82 -9.71
C GLU A 44 8.71 2.02 -10.07
N VAL A 45 8.46 2.73 -11.15
CA VAL A 45 7.10 2.94 -11.63
C VAL A 45 6.45 1.60 -11.90
N CYS A 46 5.24 1.42 -11.37
CA CYS A 46 4.49 0.20 -11.57
C CYS A 46 3.13 0.55 -12.15
N THR A 47 2.79 -0.04 -13.28
CA THR A 47 1.51 0.22 -13.93
C THR A 47 0.56 -0.96 -13.81
N MET A 48 0.90 -1.95 -12.99
CA MET A 48 0.07 -3.13 -12.81
C MET A 48 -0.68 -3.03 -11.50
N ARG A 49 -1.99 -2.82 -11.56
CA ARG A 49 -2.76 -2.65 -10.35
C ARG A 49 -2.83 -3.94 -9.51
N GLY A 50 -2.61 -5.07 -10.16
CA GLY A 50 -2.61 -6.35 -9.46
C GLY A 50 -1.25 -6.76 -8.91
N LYS A 51 -0.29 -5.85 -8.94
CA LYS A 51 1.04 -6.14 -8.40
C LYS A 51 0.93 -6.56 -6.94
N LYS A 52 1.54 -7.69 -6.61
CA LYS A 52 1.51 -8.20 -5.25
C LYS A 52 2.64 -7.59 -4.44
N LEU A 53 2.29 -7.01 -3.31
CA LEU A 53 3.27 -6.45 -2.38
C LEU A 53 3.27 -7.29 -1.12
N HIS A 54 4.45 -7.65 -0.67
CA HIS A 54 4.63 -8.46 0.54
C HIS A 54 5.13 -7.57 1.67
N PRO A 55 5.07 -8.05 2.90
CA PRO A 55 5.64 -7.26 4.01
C PRO A 55 7.08 -6.88 3.69
N GLY A 56 7.40 -5.61 3.85
CA GLY A 56 8.69 -5.08 3.49
C GLY A 56 8.69 -4.32 2.19
N ASP A 57 7.70 -4.52 1.34
CA ASP A 57 7.58 -3.76 0.11
C ASP A 57 6.91 -2.43 0.41
N LYS A 58 7.14 -1.45 -0.45
CA LYS A 58 6.51 -0.16 -0.25
C LYS A 58 6.05 0.43 -1.56
N ALA A 59 5.01 1.26 -1.49
CA ALA A 59 4.48 1.97 -2.63
C ALA A 59 4.60 3.46 -2.36
N GLU A 60 4.81 4.24 -3.41
CA GLU A 60 4.95 5.68 -3.28
C GLU A 60 4.10 6.38 -4.33
N LEU A 61 3.44 7.45 -3.92
CA LEU A 61 2.70 8.29 -4.84
C LEU A 61 2.53 9.67 -4.22
N GLU A 62 2.75 10.71 -5.02
CA GLU A 62 2.47 12.09 -4.62
C GLU A 62 3.05 12.44 -3.25
N GLY A 63 4.26 11.98 -2.99
CA GLY A 63 4.91 12.33 -1.73
C GLY A 63 4.52 11.44 -0.56
N LEU A 64 3.63 10.51 -0.77
CA LEU A 64 3.24 9.56 0.27
C LEU A 64 3.97 8.23 0.06
N GLU A 65 4.53 7.71 1.13
CA GLU A 65 5.21 6.42 1.09
C GLU A 65 4.45 5.46 2.00
N ILE A 66 4.05 4.32 1.45
CA ILE A 66 3.25 3.33 2.17
C ILE A 66 4.07 2.05 2.31
N LEU A 67 4.37 1.68 3.54
CA LEU A 67 5.13 0.46 3.81
C LEU A 67 4.16 -0.64 4.22
N VAL A 68 4.30 -1.81 3.60
CA VAL A 68 3.50 -2.98 3.97
C VAL A 68 4.22 -3.70 5.09
N VAL A 69 3.51 -3.99 6.17
CA VAL A 69 4.09 -4.72 7.29
C VAL A 69 3.19 -5.87 7.65
N LYS A 70 3.79 -6.90 8.23
CA LYS A 70 3.02 -8.05 8.64
C LYS A 70 2.42 -7.82 10.01
N GLU A 71 1.18 -8.25 10.17
CA GLU A 71 0.50 -8.11 11.44
C GLU A 71 1.31 -8.77 12.53
N GLY A 72 1.51 -8.04 13.62
CA GLY A 72 2.23 -8.55 14.76
C GLY A 72 3.73 -8.43 14.67
N SER A 73 4.27 -8.09 13.51
CA SER A 73 5.71 -8.01 13.36
C SER A 73 6.25 -6.62 13.64
N ALA A 74 5.39 -5.66 13.79
CA ALA A 74 5.82 -4.29 14.04
C ALA A 74 5.66 -3.93 15.50
N ALA A 75 5.99 -4.84 16.35
CA ALA A 75 5.87 -4.63 17.78
C ALA A 75 6.63 -3.38 18.18
N GLY A 76 6.01 -2.55 18.96
CA GLY A 76 6.64 -1.32 19.38
C GLY A 76 6.39 -0.14 18.48
N GLU A 77 5.82 -0.35 17.34
CA GLU A 77 5.51 0.75 16.46
C GLU A 77 4.34 1.54 17.01
N THR A 78 4.39 2.82 16.80
CA THR A 78 3.41 3.66 17.42
C THR A 78 2.12 3.76 16.70
N PHE A 79 2.14 3.57 15.38
CA PHE A 79 0.92 3.72 14.67
C PHE A 79 0.92 3.10 13.32
N HIS A 80 -0.23 2.66 12.91
CA HIS A 80 -0.39 2.02 11.62
C HIS A 80 -1.87 1.88 11.35
N VAL A 81 -2.18 1.59 10.11
CA VAL A 81 -3.56 1.35 9.70
C VAL A 81 -3.81 -0.14 9.78
N LYS A 82 -4.84 -0.53 10.53
CA LYS A 82 -5.18 -1.94 10.61
C LYS A 82 -6.22 -2.30 9.59
N LEU A 83 -6.04 -3.42 8.97
CA LEU A 83 -6.90 -3.84 7.91
C LEU A 83 -8.09 -4.64 8.35
N HIS A 84 -7.93 -5.34 9.44
CA HIS A 84 -9.03 -6.14 9.83
C HIS A 84 -10.02 -5.32 10.54
N ARG A 85 -10.82 -5.36 10.50
CA ARG A 85 -11.66 -4.63 11.25
C ARG A 85 -12.77 -5.27 11.45
N LYS A 86 -12.88 -5.54 11.62
CA LYS A 86 -13.81 -5.99 11.65
C LYS A 86 -14.34 -5.98 11.78
#